data_80d8f4659be754fd9cf08a733e958e9f
#
_entry.id   80d8f4659be754fd9cf08a733e958e9f
#
_cell.length_a   1.000
_cell.length_b   1.000
_cell.length_c   1.000
_cell.angle_alpha   90.00
_cell.angle_beta   90.00
_cell.angle_gamma   90.00
#
_symmetry.space_group_name_H-M   'P 1'
#
loop_
_entity.id
_entity.type
_entity.pdbx_description
1 polymer ?
#
loop_
_entity_poly.entity_id
_entity_poly.type
_entity_poly.pdbx_seq_one_letter_code
_entity_poly.pdbx_strand_id
1 'polypeptide(L)'
;MSAAAGPQRKVYLHIGAPKTGTTYVQDRLSLNARSLAAHGVHFPTRTPMVSAGLFHFRAALDLLGQDWGGPAGHAEGGWAALVRRVKRRSGTVVISHEILAPATREAIAKAKRDLAGSEIHIVYSARDLARQLPAAWQESVKQGRKWTYRRFLSRIAHGRPWFYQALDLPTVLEAWGAGIDPAHVHVVTVPPKGAPRDLLWQRYCEVLGIDPTWAPRDSDRHNQSLGVAETQVIRKLNRRMDRQTRREASYDGLIREMLAQGELVGRVSQPVRMPPRLQSWAEAETERWLTWIRDSGVDVVGDLEDLRPLPLAEGERFVNPDKVSTKQQLRVAMDALSAMTREAARRPDPDQQLIRRVRTQAKRLRE
;
A
#
# COMPACT_ATOMS: atom_id res chain seq x y z
N MET A 1 39.32 6.79 -27.84
CA MET A 1 38.65 7.71 -26.91
C MET A 1 37.44 6.98 -26.31
N SER A 2 37.59 6.48 -25.07
CA SER A 2 36.48 5.84 -24.36
C SER A 2 35.49 6.93 -23.96
N ALA A 3 34.28 6.84 -24.49
CA ALA A 3 33.21 7.73 -24.04
C ALA A 3 33.01 7.47 -22.53
N ALA A 4 33.19 8.49 -21.71
CA ALA A 4 32.89 8.42 -20.30
C ALA A 4 31.43 7.98 -20.15
N ALA A 5 31.21 6.77 -19.64
CA ALA A 5 29.88 6.26 -19.35
C ALA A 5 29.25 7.27 -18.39
N GLY A 6 28.17 7.94 -18.84
CA GLY A 6 27.39 8.81 -17.97
C GLY A 6 26.95 8.06 -16.71
N PRO A 7 26.56 8.75 -15.63
CA PRO A 7 26.21 8.10 -14.38
C PRO A 7 25.16 7.02 -14.62
N GLN A 8 25.53 5.79 -14.23
CA GLN A 8 24.68 4.62 -14.42
C GLN A 8 23.36 4.82 -13.70
N ARG A 9 22.22 4.61 -14.41
CA ARG A 9 20.90 4.74 -13.82
C ARG A 9 20.70 3.65 -12.77
N LYS A 10 20.32 4.05 -11.55
CA LYS A 10 19.87 3.15 -10.49
C LYS A 10 18.36 3.12 -10.45
N VAL A 11 17.76 1.94 -10.45
CA VAL A 11 16.31 1.76 -10.35
C VAL A 11 15.98 0.99 -9.07
N TYR A 12 15.35 1.66 -8.14
CA TYR A 12 14.86 1.06 -6.90
C TYR A 12 13.42 0.61 -7.09
N LEU A 13 13.21 -0.69 -7.10
CA LEU A 13 11.89 -1.33 -7.13
C LEU A 13 11.42 -1.58 -5.69
N HIS A 14 10.66 -0.65 -5.13
CA HIS A 14 10.01 -0.83 -3.84
C HIS A 14 8.74 -1.65 -4.04
N ILE A 15 8.84 -2.95 -3.74
CA ILE A 15 7.86 -3.97 -4.09
C ILE A 15 6.86 -4.30 -2.97
N GLY A 16 7.04 -3.78 -1.78
CA GLY A 16 6.16 -4.07 -0.62
C GLY A 16 6.95 -4.12 0.66
N ALA A 17 6.45 -4.75 1.73
CA ALA A 17 5.15 -5.46 1.79
C ALA A 17 3.95 -4.51 1.95
N PRO A 18 2.73 -4.99 1.72
CA PRO A 18 1.54 -4.20 2.05
C PRO A 18 1.45 -3.90 3.55
N LYS A 19 0.96 -2.71 3.91
CA LYS A 19 0.75 -2.24 5.30
C LYS A 19 2.04 -1.99 6.11
N THR A 20 3.11 -1.64 5.41
CA THR A 20 4.43 -1.30 5.95
C THR A 20 4.80 0.18 5.79
N GLY A 21 3.82 1.05 5.52
CA GLY A 21 4.08 2.48 5.35
C GLY A 21 4.34 2.90 3.89
N THR A 22 4.10 2.02 2.90
CA THR A 22 4.29 2.31 1.47
C THR A 22 3.63 3.61 1.03
N THR A 23 2.40 3.86 1.47
CA THR A 23 1.68 5.11 1.14
C THR A 23 2.38 6.35 1.70
N TYR A 24 2.94 6.28 2.92
CA TYR A 24 3.70 7.37 3.52
C TYR A 24 4.93 7.72 2.69
N VAL A 25 5.70 6.71 2.30
CA VAL A 25 6.92 6.89 1.49
C VAL A 25 6.57 7.44 0.10
N GLN A 26 5.57 6.87 -0.56
CA GLN A 26 5.11 7.34 -1.88
C GLN A 26 4.61 8.78 -1.85
N ASP A 27 3.89 9.16 -0.81
CA ASP A 27 3.39 10.51 -0.63
C ASP A 27 4.53 11.50 -0.41
N ARG A 28 5.48 11.16 0.46
CA ARG A 28 6.65 11.99 0.72
C ARG A 28 7.54 12.17 -0.52
N LEU A 29 7.77 11.11 -1.29
CA LEU A 29 8.44 11.18 -2.60
C LEU A 29 7.68 12.10 -3.58
N SER A 30 6.36 12.00 -3.62
CA SER A 30 5.51 12.81 -4.51
C SER A 30 5.51 14.28 -4.13
N LEU A 31 5.38 14.60 -2.83
CA LEU A 31 5.36 15.97 -2.31
C LEU A 31 6.68 16.70 -2.59
N ASN A 32 7.80 15.96 -2.59
CA ASN A 32 9.14 16.51 -2.78
C ASN A 32 9.73 16.21 -4.17
N ALA A 33 8.92 15.76 -5.13
CA ALA A 33 9.40 15.29 -6.44
C ALA A 33 10.25 16.32 -7.19
N ARG A 34 9.95 17.63 -7.05
CA ARG A 34 10.73 18.70 -7.69
C ARG A 34 12.08 18.88 -7.01
N SER A 35 12.14 18.94 -5.70
CA SER A 35 13.36 19.07 -4.92
C SER A 35 14.27 17.85 -5.12
N LEU A 36 13.72 16.65 -5.03
CA LEU A 36 14.45 15.40 -5.28
C LEU A 36 15.02 15.34 -6.70
N ALA A 37 14.25 15.78 -7.69
CA ALA A 37 14.71 15.79 -9.09
C ALA A 37 15.90 16.74 -9.32
N ALA A 38 16.01 17.84 -8.57
CA ALA A 38 17.17 18.74 -8.60
C ALA A 38 18.47 18.06 -8.12
N HIS A 39 18.32 16.98 -7.33
CA HIS A 39 19.44 16.16 -6.85
C HIS A 39 19.55 14.80 -7.57
N GLY A 40 18.91 14.66 -8.75
CA GLY A 40 18.99 13.45 -9.56
C GLY A 40 18.16 12.26 -9.04
N VAL A 41 17.20 12.50 -8.14
CA VAL A 41 16.30 11.47 -7.61
C VAL A 41 14.90 11.66 -8.21
N HIS A 42 14.36 10.64 -8.84
CA HIS A 42 13.13 10.73 -9.60
C HIS A 42 12.08 9.74 -9.13
N PHE A 43 10.87 10.23 -8.87
CA PHE A 43 9.66 9.42 -8.66
C PHE A 43 8.69 9.71 -9.82
N PRO A 44 8.68 8.88 -10.88
CA PRO A 44 8.00 9.21 -12.12
C PRO A 44 6.50 9.37 -11.97
N THR A 45 5.90 10.33 -12.66
CA THR A 45 4.44 10.52 -12.79
C THR A 45 4.05 10.58 -14.26
N ARG A 46 2.80 10.29 -14.59
CA ARG A 46 2.30 10.34 -15.96
C ARG A 46 2.14 11.80 -16.44
N THR A 47 1.47 12.59 -15.62
CA THR A 47 1.20 14.01 -15.82
C THR A 47 1.06 14.67 -14.46
N PRO A 48 1.16 16.02 -14.34
CA PRO A 48 0.91 16.71 -13.07
C PRO A 48 -0.49 16.45 -12.47
N MET A 49 -1.45 16.06 -13.31
CA MET A 49 -2.85 15.82 -12.91
C MET A 49 -3.09 14.39 -12.37
N VAL A 50 -2.17 13.46 -12.59
CA VAL A 50 -2.26 12.07 -12.11
C VAL A 50 -1.26 11.87 -11.00
N SER A 51 -1.71 11.51 -9.81
CA SER A 51 -0.80 11.23 -8.70
C SER A 51 0.19 10.13 -9.08
N ALA A 52 1.45 10.26 -8.62
CA ALA A 52 2.47 9.25 -8.88
C ALA A 52 2.03 7.88 -8.38
N GLY A 53 1.42 7.79 -7.18
CA GLY A 53 0.90 6.55 -6.62
C GLY A 53 -0.11 5.85 -7.54
N LEU A 54 -1.06 6.59 -8.13
CA LEU A 54 -2.03 6.02 -9.08
C LEU A 54 -1.35 5.56 -10.37
N PHE A 55 -0.34 6.28 -10.84
CA PHE A 55 0.41 5.90 -12.03
C PHE A 55 1.19 4.60 -11.80
N HIS A 56 1.89 4.49 -10.66
CA HIS A 56 2.63 3.28 -10.30
C HIS A 56 1.69 2.10 -10.03
N PHE A 57 0.52 2.34 -9.43
CA PHE A 57 -0.51 1.33 -9.25
C PHE A 57 -0.98 0.73 -10.60
N ARG A 58 -1.33 1.58 -11.56
CA ARG A 58 -1.74 1.13 -12.91
C ARG A 58 -0.61 0.41 -13.64
N ALA A 59 0.62 0.89 -13.52
CA ALA A 59 1.78 0.23 -14.10
C ALA A 59 2.02 -1.15 -13.47
N ALA A 60 1.86 -1.28 -12.16
CA ALA A 60 1.98 -2.56 -11.47
C ALA A 60 0.85 -3.53 -11.87
N LEU A 61 -0.41 -3.07 -11.99
CA LEU A 61 -1.52 -3.89 -12.49
C LEU A 61 -1.25 -4.40 -13.90
N ASP A 62 -0.82 -3.54 -14.82
CA ASP A 62 -0.49 -3.91 -16.20
C ASP A 62 0.63 -4.96 -16.26
N LEU A 63 1.70 -4.78 -15.49
CA LEU A 63 2.79 -5.76 -15.38
C LEU A 63 2.30 -7.12 -14.89
N LEU A 64 1.36 -7.13 -13.94
CA LEU A 64 0.80 -8.33 -13.31
C LEU A 64 -0.35 -8.95 -14.12
N GLY A 65 -0.75 -8.35 -15.25
CA GLY A 65 -1.92 -8.78 -16.02
C GLY A 65 -3.23 -8.72 -15.21
N GLN A 66 -3.34 -7.73 -14.31
CA GLN A 66 -4.50 -7.54 -13.44
C GLN A 66 -5.26 -6.27 -13.81
N ASP A 67 -6.58 -6.31 -13.65
CA ASP A 67 -7.45 -5.17 -13.95
C ASP A 67 -8.55 -5.05 -12.88
N TRP A 68 -8.24 -4.34 -11.79
CA TRP A 68 -9.15 -4.05 -10.67
C TRP A 68 -8.90 -2.65 -10.10
N GLY A 69 -9.86 -2.09 -9.38
CA GLY A 69 -9.76 -0.76 -8.78
C GLY A 69 -9.98 0.38 -9.76
N GLY A 70 -10.63 0.10 -10.92
CA GLY A 70 -10.99 1.09 -11.93
C GLY A 70 -11.83 0.48 -13.05
N PRO A 71 -12.19 1.27 -14.08
CA PRO A 71 -12.85 0.77 -15.28
C PRO A 71 -11.98 -0.27 -16.01
N ALA A 72 -12.60 -1.18 -16.76
CA ALA A 72 -11.89 -2.16 -17.56
C ALA A 72 -10.87 -1.50 -18.51
N GLY A 73 -9.66 -2.07 -18.57
CA GLY A 73 -8.56 -1.55 -19.39
C GLY A 73 -7.85 -0.32 -18.84
N HIS A 74 -8.21 0.17 -17.65
CA HIS A 74 -7.62 1.40 -17.09
C HIS A 74 -6.10 1.31 -16.80
N ALA A 75 -5.58 0.11 -16.68
CA ALA A 75 -4.16 -0.17 -16.42
C ALA A 75 -3.34 -0.40 -17.70
N GLU A 76 -4.01 -0.67 -18.84
CA GLU A 76 -3.38 -1.08 -20.09
C GLU A 76 -2.28 -0.09 -20.55
N GLY A 77 -1.11 -0.64 -20.91
CA GLY A 77 0.06 0.14 -21.32
C GLY A 77 0.73 0.94 -20.20
N GLY A 78 0.25 0.81 -18.96
CA GLY A 78 0.77 1.51 -17.79
C GLY A 78 2.23 1.19 -17.50
N TRP A 79 2.61 -0.09 -17.55
CA TRP A 79 3.99 -0.52 -17.34
C TRP A 79 4.94 0.02 -18.40
N ALA A 80 4.58 -0.14 -19.68
CA ALA A 80 5.39 0.40 -20.77
C ALA A 80 5.55 1.93 -20.70
N ALA A 81 4.51 2.65 -20.29
CA ALA A 81 4.57 4.08 -20.07
C ALA A 81 5.52 4.46 -18.91
N LEU A 82 5.53 3.69 -17.81
CA LEU A 82 6.44 3.89 -16.68
C LEU A 82 7.90 3.64 -17.11
N VAL A 83 8.17 2.50 -17.76
CA VAL A 83 9.50 2.12 -18.24
C VAL A 83 10.08 3.21 -19.19
N ARG A 84 9.27 3.73 -20.11
CA ARG A 84 9.72 4.85 -20.99
C ARG A 84 10.14 6.08 -20.19
N ARG A 85 9.47 6.38 -19.07
CA ARG A 85 9.86 7.51 -18.21
C ARG A 85 11.14 7.23 -17.43
N VAL A 86 11.28 6.01 -16.92
CA VAL A 86 12.50 5.56 -16.25
C VAL A 86 13.70 5.69 -17.20
N LYS A 87 13.58 5.18 -18.43
CA LYS A 87 14.65 5.20 -19.42
C LYS A 87 15.09 6.60 -19.86
N ARG A 88 14.26 7.62 -19.67
CA ARG A 88 14.57 9.03 -19.96
C ARG A 88 15.29 9.75 -18.81
N ARG A 89 15.55 9.07 -17.70
CA ARG A 89 16.20 9.66 -16.53
C ARG A 89 17.58 9.04 -16.32
N SER A 90 18.49 9.84 -15.81
CA SER A 90 19.76 9.41 -15.20
C SER A 90 19.64 9.49 -13.68
N GLY A 91 20.62 8.96 -12.96
CA GLY A 91 20.61 8.97 -11.49
C GLY A 91 19.65 7.94 -10.87
N THR A 92 19.08 8.27 -9.73
CA THR A 92 18.22 7.38 -8.95
C THR A 92 16.75 7.51 -9.39
N VAL A 93 16.12 6.40 -9.74
CA VAL A 93 14.70 6.33 -10.09
C VAL A 93 13.99 5.35 -9.18
N VAL A 94 12.92 5.80 -8.53
CA VAL A 94 12.13 4.95 -7.62
C VAL A 94 10.84 4.53 -8.30
N ILE A 95 10.56 3.21 -8.30
CA ILE A 95 9.28 2.61 -8.66
C ILE A 95 8.72 1.98 -7.39
N SER A 96 7.51 2.32 -7.01
CA SER A 96 6.96 1.85 -5.73
C SER A 96 5.50 1.44 -5.84
N HIS A 97 5.21 0.16 -5.64
CA HIS A 97 3.87 -0.32 -5.33
C HIS A 97 3.88 -1.71 -4.68
N GLU A 98 3.17 -1.85 -3.56
CA GLU A 98 3.16 -3.07 -2.74
C GLU A 98 2.47 -4.28 -3.38
N ILE A 99 1.67 -4.10 -4.45
CA ILE A 99 1.09 -5.23 -5.17
C ILE A 99 2.12 -6.01 -6.00
N LEU A 100 3.32 -5.48 -6.18
CA LEU A 100 4.42 -6.15 -6.87
C LEU A 100 5.00 -7.31 -6.04
N ALA A 101 4.87 -7.29 -4.70
CA ALA A 101 5.49 -8.32 -3.85
C ALA A 101 5.18 -9.76 -4.31
N PRO A 102 3.92 -10.18 -4.51
CA PRO A 102 3.60 -11.54 -4.93
C PRO A 102 3.57 -11.69 -6.46
N ALA A 103 4.42 -10.97 -7.19
CA ALA A 103 4.50 -11.09 -8.65
C ALA A 103 4.93 -12.50 -9.08
N THR A 104 4.42 -12.96 -10.21
CA THR A 104 4.87 -14.22 -10.80
C THR A 104 6.30 -14.11 -11.34
N ARG A 105 6.97 -15.24 -11.49
CA ARG A 105 8.33 -15.28 -12.06
C ARG A 105 8.40 -14.64 -13.44
N GLU A 106 7.35 -14.81 -14.25
CA GLU A 106 7.23 -14.22 -15.61
C GLU A 106 7.14 -12.69 -15.53
N ALA A 107 6.32 -12.17 -14.62
CA ALA A 107 6.20 -10.71 -14.41
C ALA A 107 7.50 -10.10 -13.89
N ILE A 108 8.17 -10.77 -12.94
CA ILE A 108 9.50 -10.36 -12.43
C ILE A 108 10.54 -10.35 -13.55
N ALA A 109 10.62 -11.43 -14.34
CA ALA A 109 11.54 -11.51 -15.46
C ALA A 109 11.26 -10.43 -16.52
N LYS A 110 9.98 -10.14 -16.81
CA LYS A 110 9.59 -9.05 -17.68
C LYS A 110 10.05 -7.70 -17.12
N ALA A 111 9.84 -7.43 -15.83
CA ALA A 111 10.25 -6.17 -15.20
C ALA A 111 11.77 -5.97 -15.33
N LYS A 112 12.57 -7.01 -15.04
CA LYS A 112 14.04 -6.96 -15.13
C LYS A 112 14.51 -6.75 -16.58
N ARG A 113 13.92 -7.45 -17.56
CA ARG A 113 14.26 -7.25 -18.99
C ARG A 113 13.93 -5.83 -19.45
N ASP A 114 12.75 -5.32 -19.10
CA ASP A 114 12.29 -4.00 -19.53
C ASP A 114 13.14 -2.87 -18.93
N LEU A 115 13.75 -3.09 -17.75
CA LEU A 115 14.64 -2.18 -17.05
C LEU A 115 16.13 -2.44 -17.33
N ALA A 116 16.46 -3.35 -18.24
CA ALA A 116 17.86 -3.64 -18.62
C ALA A 116 18.62 -2.37 -18.99
N GLY A 117 19.93 -2.35 -18.66
CA GLY A 117 20.78 -1.17 -18.76
C GLY A 117 20.66 -0.21 -17.57
N SER A 118 19.99 -0.64 -16.50
CA SER A 118 19.99 0.03 -15.20
C SER A 118 20.55 -0.91 -14.13
N GLU A 119 21.16 -0.35 -13.11
CA GLU A 119 21.45 -1.05 -11.86
C GLU A 119 20.14 -1.20 -11.08
N ILE A 120 19.69 -2.43 -10.89
CA ILE A 120 18.38 -2.71 -10.27
C ILE A 120 18.58 -3.03 -8.79
N HIS A 121 17.87 -2.29 -7.96
CA HIS A 121 17.75 -2.51 -6.52
C HIS A 121 16.35 -2.95 -6.18
N ILE A 122 16.21 -3.96 -5.34
CA ILE A 122 14.93 -4.41 -4.78
C ILE A 122 14.79 -3.86 -3.37
N VAL A 123 13.69 -3.21 -3.05
CA VAL A 123 13.41 -2.70 -1.71
C VAL A 123 12.14 -3.35 -1.17
N TYR A 124 12.24 -4.00 -0.03
CA TYR A 124 11.13 -4.61 0.66
C TYR A 124 11.03 -4.13 2.09
N SER A 125 9.93 -3.50 2.44
CA SER A 125 9.65 -3.09 3.81
C SER A 125 9.09 -4.27 4.60
N ALA A 126 9.71 -4.59 5.71
CA ALA A 126 9.29 -5.65 6.61
C ALA A 126 8.71 -5.09 7.91
N ARG A 127 7.65 -5.69 8.41
CA ARG A 127 6.97 -5.28 9.65
C ARG A 127 6.61 -6.50 10.46
N ASP A 128 6.60 -6.38 11.79
CA ASP A 128 6.16 -7.44 12.68
C ASP A 128 4.73 -7.92 12.37
N LEU A 129 4.53 -9.22 12.47
CA LEU A 129 3.27 -9.87 12.14
C LEU A 129 2.13 -9.50 13.09
N ALA A 130 2.43 -9.15 14.35
CA ALA A 130 1.41 -8.79 15.33
C ALA A 130 0.67 -7.50 14.95
N ARG A 131 1.37 -6.55 14.30
CA ARG A 131 0.78 -5.31 13.76
C ARG A 131 0.31 -5.47 12.31
N GLN A 132 0.98 -6.28 11.51
CA GLN A 132 0.71 -6.40 10.08
C GLN A 132 -0.55 -7.20 9.76
N LEU A 133 -0.78 -8.32 10.44
CA LEU A 133 -1.95 -9.18 10.18
C LEU A 133 -3.30 -8.48 10.46
N PRO A 134 -3.49 -7.77 11.60
CA PRO A 134 -4.69 -6.98 11.81
C PRO A 134 -4.92 -5.94 10.70
N ALA A 135 -3.86 -5.21 10.33
CA ALA A 135 -3.93 -4.18 9.28
C ALA A 135 -4.25 -4.78 7.90
N ALA A 136 -3.71 -5.96 7.57
CA ALA A 136 -4.01 -6.69 6.34
C ALA A 136 -5.47 -7.15 6.29
N TRP A 137 -6.01 -7.67 7.40
CA TRP A 137 -7.43 -8.02 7.46
C TRP A 137 -8.35 -6.81 7.27
N GLN A 138 -8.08 -5.71 7.97
CA GLN A 138 -8.83 -4.47 7.82
C GLN A 138 -8.80 -3.95 6.38
N GLU A 139 -7.64 -4.00 5.73
CA GLU A 139 -7.52 -3.63 4.32
C GLU A 139 -8.34 -4.55 3.42
N SER A 140 -8.29 -5.87 3.67
CA SER A 140 -9.12 -6.81 2.91
C SER A 140 -10.62 -6.53 3.04
N VAL A 141 -11.08 -6.10 4.22
CA VAL A 141 -12.47 -5.71 4.46
C VAL A 141 -12.81 -4.41 3.73
N LYS A 142 -11.94 -3.40 3.76
CA LYS A 142 -12.11 -2.15 3.00
C LYS A 142 -12.18 -2.39 1.48
N GLN A 143 -11.47 -3.41 0.99
CA GLN A 143 -11.51 -3.86 -0.41
C GLN A 143 -12.70 -4.78 -0.73
N GLY A 144 -13.76 -4.80 0.11
CA GLY A 144 -14.98 -5.53 -0.15
C GLY A 144 -14.96 -7.02 0.24
N ARG A 145 -13.93 -7.54 0.92
CA ARG A 145 -13.90 -8.93 1.39
C ARG A 145 -14.87 -9.14 2.55
N LYS A 146 -15.41 -10.38 2.66
CA LYS A 146 -16.47 -10.77 3.63
C LYS A 146 -15.94 -11.64 4.77
N TRP A 147 -14.64 -11.95 4.77
CA TRP A 147 -14.08 -12.92 5.71
C TRP A 147 -14.13 -12.39 7.15
N THR A 148 -14.50 -13.28 8.06
CA THR A 148 -14.31 -13.07 9.51
C THR A 148 -12.80 -12.99 9.80
N TYR A 149 -12.46 -12.35 10.90
CA TYR A 149 -11.04 -12.27 11.31
C TYR A 149 -10.45 -13.65 11.54
N ARG A 150 -11.20 -14.53 12.23
CA ARG A 150 -10.80 -15.93 12.42
C ARG A 150 -10.53 -16.65 11.09
N ARG A 151 -11.42 -16.51 10.10
CA ARG A 151 -11.25 -17.14 8.79
C ARG A 151 -10.04 -16.56 8.03
N PHE A 152 -9.83 -15.25 8.11
CA PHE A 152 -8.67 -14.61 7.50
C PHE A 152 -7.37 -15.16 8.09
N LEU A 153 -7.23 -15.17 9.42
CA LEU A 153 -6.04 -15.67 10.11
C LEU A 153 -5.80 -17.18 9.86
N SER A 154 -6.86 -17.99 9.84
CA SER A 154 -6.72 -19.41 9.49
C SER A 154 -6.17 -19.59 8.06
N ARG A 155 -6.61 -18.78 7.10
CA ARG A 155 -6.08 -18.82 5.73
C ARG A 155 -4.63 -18.36 5.64
N ILE A 156 -4.26 -17.35 6.42
CA ILE A 156 -2.86 -16.88 6.52
C ILE A 156 -1.97 -18.04 7.00
N ALA A 157 -2.32 -18.67 8.12
CA ALA A 157 -1.54 -19.76 8.67
C ALA A 157 -1.40 -20.99 7.74
N HIS A 158 -2.23 -21.09 6.69
CA HIS A 158 -2.12 -22.12 5.64
C HIS A 158 -1.55 -21.59 4.32
N GLY A 159 -0.94 -20.42 4.31
CA GLY A 159 -0.28 -19.86 3.12
C GLY A 159 -1.18 -19.48 1.94
N ARG A 160 -2.50 -19.41 2.13
CA ARG A 160 -3.48 -19.37 1.01
C ARG A 160 -3.88 -17.99 0.47
N PRO A 161 -3.94 -16.87 1.24
CA PRO A 161 -4.35 -15.59 0.68
C PRO A 161 -3.21 -14.84 0.01
N TRP A 162 -3.57 -13.97 -0.96
CA TRP A 162 -2.66 -13.02 -1.58
C TRP A 162 -1.82 -12.24 -0.57
N PHE A 163 -2.41 -11.85 0.56
CA PHE A 163 -1.67 -11.15 1.62
C PHE A 163 -0.52 -11.99 2.20
N TYR A 164 -0.70 -13.30 2.38
CA TYR A 164 0.42 -14.14 2.84
C TYR A 164 1.54 -14.18 1.82
N GLN A 165 1.22 -14.39 0.54
CA GLN A 165 2.21 -14.38 -0.54
C GLN A 165 3.00 -13.07 -0.61
N ALA A 166 2.33 -11.94 -0.32
CA ALA A 166 2.98 -10.64 -0.27
C ALA A 166 3.78 -10.39 1.03
N LEU A 167 3.49 -11.12 2.10
CA LEU A 167 4.12 -10.98 3.43
C LEU A 167 5.26 -11.99 3.66
N ASP A 168 5.28 -13.08 2.94
CA ASP A 168 6.31 -14.12 3.08
C ASP A 168 7.64 -13.61 2.53
N LEU A 169 8.37 -12.90 3.40
CA LEU A 169 9.59 -12.18 3.08
C LEU A 169 10.63 -13.05 2.32
N PRO A 170 10.98 -14.25 2.78
CA PRO A 170 11.96 -15.09 2.04
C PRO A 170 11.48 -15.41 0.63
N THR A 171 10.25 -15.92 0.47
CA THR A 171 9.71 -16.27 -0.84
C THR A 171 9.67 -15.10 -1.81
N VAL A 172 9.28 -13.91 -1.32
CA VAL A 172 9.22 -12.69 -2.13
C VAL A 172 10.63 -12.28 -2.56
N LEU A 173 11.58 -12.25 -1.63
CA LEU A 173 12.93 -11.76 -1.91
C LEU A 173 13.77 -12.78 -2.70
N GLU A 174 13.57 -14.08 -2.54
CA GLU A 174 14.16 -15.09 -3.41
C GLU A 174 13.70 -14.91 -4.86
N ALA A 175 12.41 -14.66 -5.08
CA ALA A 175 11.89 -14.46 -6.44
C ALA A 175 12.41 -13.17 -7.08
N TRP A 176 12.33 -12.05 -6.36
CA TRP A 176 12.77 -10.76 -6.88
C TRP A 176 14.28 -10.59 -6.92
N GLY A 177 15.02 -11.13 -5.93
CA GLY A 177 16.47 -11.08 -5.82
C GLY A 177 17.20 -12.00 -6.78
N ALA A 178 16.52 -12.99 -7.38
CA ALA A 178 17.17 -13.96 -8.27
C ALA A 178 17.99 -13.26 -9.38
N GLY A 179 19.33 -13.50 -9.38
CA GLY A 179 20.25 -12.88 -10.35
C GLY A 179 20.55 -11.40 -10.10
N ILE A 180 20.26 -10.89 -8.91
CA ILE A 180 20.65 -9.56 -8.41
C ILE A 180 21.67 -9.78 -7.29
N ASP A 181 22.69 -8.93 -7.22
CA ASP A 181 23.63 -8.94 -6.10
C ASP A 181 22.87 -8.80 -4.78
N PRO A 182 23.08 -9.65 -3.78
CA PRO A 182 22.42 -9.52 -2.47
C PRO A 182 22.57 -8.12 -1.85
N ALA A 183 23.67 -7.42 -2.06
CA ALA A 183 23.86 -6.04 -1.63
C ALA A 183 22.91 -5.03 -2.28
N HIS A 184 22.24 -5.42 -3.38
CA HIS A 184 21.20 -4.60 -4.04
C HIS A 184 19.76 -5.08 -3.71
N VAL A 185 19.63 -5.98 -2.73
CA VAL A 185 18.34 -6.42 -2.18
C VAL A 185 18.22 -5.89 -0.75
N HIS A 186 17.36 -4.91 -0.56
CA HIS A 186 17.24 -4.16 0.69
C HIS A 186 16.00 -4.55 1.48
N VAL A 187 16.20 -4.90 2.75
CA VAL A 187 15.12 -5.09 3.73
C VAL A 187 15.07 -3.86 4.62
N VAL A 188 13.99 -3.11 4.56
CA VAL A 188 13.75 -1.95 5.42
C VAL A 188 12.79 -2.35 6.53
N THR A 189 13.23 -2.36 7.79
CA THR A 189 12.34 -2.68 8.91
C THR A 189 11.46 -1.48 9.25
N VAL A 190 10.18 -1.74 9.53
CA VAL A 190 9.23 -0.71 9.93
C VAL A 190 9.37 -0.44 11.41
N PRO A 191 9.69 0.79 11.82
CA PRO A 191 9.90 1.14 13.22
C PRO A 191 8.76 0.70 14.15
N PRO A 192 9.04 0.41 15.43
CA PRO A 192 8.03 0.04 16.41
C PRO A 192 7.08 1.22 16.68
N LYS A 193 5.95 0.92 17.32
CA LYS A 193 5.02 1.96 17.76
C LYS A 193 5.69 2.86 18.79
N GLY A 194 5.59 4.18 18.59
CA GLY A 194 6.22 5.18 19.48
C GLY A 194 7.60 5.64 19.03
N ALA A 195 8.19 5.03 18.00
CA ALA A 195 9.40 5.54 17.37
C ALA A 195 9.18 6.95 16.76
N PRO A 196 10.25 7.73 16.53
CA PRO A 196 10.17 9.01 15.86
C PRO A 196 9.43 8.88 14.51
N ARG A 197 8.59 9.87 14.21
CA ARG A 197 7.68 9.83 13.04
C ARG A 197 8.41 9.70 11.71
N ASP A 198 9.57 10.32 11.61
CA ASP A 198 10.38 10.35 10.39
C ASP A 198 11.39 9.19 10.27
N LEU A 199 11.52 8.34 11.30
CA LEU A 199 12.50 7.24 11.31
C LEU A 199 12.35 6.30 10.12
N LEU A 200 11.11 6.00 9.70
CA LEU A 200 10.88 5.19 8.51
C LEU A 200 11.41 5.91 7.25
N TRP A 201 11.21 7.22 7.15
CA TRP A 201 11.73 8.00 6.03
C TRP A 201 13.27 8.03 6.02
N GLN A 202 13.88 8.21 7.18
CA GLN A 202 15.35 8.18 7.30
C GLN A 202 15.92 6.84 6.80
N ARG A 203 15.31 5.71 7.16
CA ARG A 203 15.69 4.39 6.65
C ARG A 203 15.56 4.30 5.12
N TYR A 204 14.52 4.89 4.54
CA TYR A 204 14.40 4.97 3.08
C TYR A 204 15.43 5.88 2.43
N CYS A 205 15.79 6.99 3.08
CA CYS A 205 16.86 7.86 2.61
C CYS A 205 18.20 7.12 2.58
N GLU A 206 18.49 6.32 3.59
CA GLU A 206 19.68 5.47 3.65
C GLU A 206 19.73 4.49 2.47
N VAL A 207 18.65 3.70 2.24
CA VAL A 207 18.56 2.78 1.10
C VAL A 207 18.74 3.49 -0.24
N LEU A 208 18.09 4.64 -0.42
CA LEU A 208 18.09 5.36 -1.68
C LEU A 208 19.34 6.21 -1.89
N GLY A 209 20.22 6.32 -0.89
CA GLY A 209 21.41 7.17 -0.91
C GLY A 209 21.07 8.65 -1.06
N ILE A 210 19.99 9.12 -0.39
CA ILE A 210 19.53 10.50 -0.47
C ILE A 210 19.63 11.20 0.88
N ASP A 211 19.95 12.49 0.84
CA ASP A 211 19.90 13.33 2.03
C ASP A 211 18.46 13.62 2.42
N PRO A 212 18.02 13.33 3.66
CA PRO A 212 16.66 13.60 4.13
C PRO A 212 16.22 15.06 3.94
N THR A 213 17.15 16.01 3.95
CA THR A 213 16.87 17.45 3.75
C THR A 213 16.39 17.79 2.36
N TRP A 214 16.65 16.92 1.34
CA TRP A 214 16.12 17.10 -0.02
C TRP A 214 14.61 16.87 -0.09
N ALA A 215 14.01 16.27 0.94
CA ALA A 215 12.58 16.03 1.03
C ALA A 215 11.98 16.64 2.31
N PRO A 216 11.95 17.98 2.47
CA PRO A 216 11.54 18.65 3.69
C PRO A 216 10.03 18.55 3.97
N ARG A 217 9.20 18.32 2.94
CA ARG A 217 7.75 18.23 3.09
C ARG A 217 7.37 16.84 3.60
N ASP A 218 6.82 16.76 4.80
CA ASP A 218 6.32 15.50 5.36
C ASP A 218 4.94 15.15 4.79
N SER A 219 4.55 13.89 4.91
CA SER A 219 3.23 13.41 4.52
C SER A 219 2.19 13.78 5.58
N ASP A 220 1.10 14.39 5.15
CA ASP A 220 -0.07 14.65 6.00
C ASP A 220 -0.99 13.43 6.12
N ARG A 221 -0.68 12.36 5.41
CA ARG A 221 -1.48 11.14 5.44
C ARG A 221 -1.27 10.36 6.73
N HIS A 222 -2.21 10.51 7.63
CA HIS A 222 -2.26 9.70 8.84
C HIS A 222 -2.83 8.31 8.54
N ASN A 223 -2.00 7.27 8.67
CA ASN A 223 -2.44 5.88 8.57
C ASN A 223 -3.20 5.46 9.84
N GLN A 224 -4.35 6.06 10.07
CA GLN A 224 -5.22 5.62 11.15
C GLN A 224 -5.92 4.31 10.77
N SER A 225 -6.02 3.41 11.74
CA SER A 225 -6.67 2.13 11.57
C SER A 225 -8.10 2.21 12.10
N LEU A 226 -9.02 1.54 11.43
CA LEU A 226 -10.37 1.34 11.95
C LEU A 226 -10.34 0.54 13.26
N GLY A 227 -11.32 0.74 14.12
CA GLY A 227 -11.53 -0.13 15.25
C GLY A 227 -12.24 -1.44 14.90
N VAL A 228 -12.44 -2.29 15.91
CA VAL A 228 -13.11 -3.59 15.74
C VAL A 228 -14.56 -3.43 15.29
N ALA A 229 -15.29 -2.46 15.84
CA ALA A 229 -16.71 -2.25 15.52
C ALA A 229 -16.89 -1.70 14.10
N GLU A 230 -16.08 -0.74 13.69
CA GLU A 230 -16.08 -0.13 12.37
C GLU A 230 -15.77 -1.16 11.29
N THR A 231 -14.70 -1.95 11.49
CA THR A 231 -14.32 -3.01 10.56
C THR A 231 -15.43 -4.05 10.43
N GLN A 232 -16.09 -4.42 11.55
CA GLN A 232 -17.18 -5.39 11.54
C GLN A 232 -18.42 -4.87 10.81
N VAL A 233 -18.77 -3.58 10.94
CA VAL A 233 -19.90 -2.97 10.23
C VAL A 233 -19.64 -2.98 8.73
N ILE A 234 -18.46 -2.52 8.27
CA ILE A 234 -18.09 -2.58 6.85
C ILE A 234 -18.11 -4.01 6.32
N ARG A 235 -17.58 -4.98 7.07
CA ARG A 235 -17.61 -6.38 6.68
C ARG A 235 -19.05 -6.92 6.52
N LYS A 236 -19.96 -6.54 7.44
CA LYS A 236 -21.38 -6.94 7.35
C LYS A 236 -22.08 -6.24 6.18
N LEU A 237 -21.74 -4.99 5.91
CA LEU A 237 -22.22 -4.28 4.72
C LEU A 237 -21.78 -5.01 3.45
N ASN A 238 -20.51 -5.41 3.34
CA ASN A 238 -19.99 -6.19 2.23
C ASN A 238 -20.75 -7.51 2.00
N ARG A 239 -21.27 -8.12 3.05
CA ARG A 239 -22.09 -9.34 2.94
C ARG A 239 -23.46 -9.09 2.31
N ARG A 240 -23.98 -7.88 2.43
CA ARG A 240 -25.29 -7.49 1.87
C ARG A 240 -25.21 -6.99 0.43
N MET A 241 -24.01 -6.58 -0.02
CA MET A 241 -23.77 -6.16 -1.38
C MET A 241 -23.36 -7.34 -2.28
N ASP A 242 -23.82 -7.35 -3.52
CA ASP A 242 -23.38 -8.31 -4.53
C ASP A 242 -21.89 -8.11 -4.91
N ARG A 243 -21.37 -9.00 -5.75
CA ARG A 243 -19.95 -8.99 -6.14
C ARG A 243 -19.62 -7.85 -7.10
N GLN A 244 -20.56 -7.49 -7.96
CA GLN A 244 -20.37 -6.45 -8.96
C GLN A 244 -20.22 -5.09 -8.28
N THR A 245 -21.20 -4.69 -7.44
CA THR A 245 -21.17 -3.43 -6.66
C THR A 245 -19.86 -3.24 -5.90
N ARG A 246 -19.33 -4.32 -5.27
CA ARG A 246 -18.07 -4.25 -4.51
C ARG A 246 -16.80 -4.16 -5.35
N ARG A 247 -16.90 -4.24 -6.67
CA ARG A 247 -15.79 -4.10 -7.62
C ARG A 247 -15.81 -2.79 -8.38
N GLU A 248 -16.89 -2.04 -8.25
CA GLU A 248 -17.05 -0.76 -8.91
C GLU A 248 -16.17 0.32 -8.27
N ALA A 249 -15.72 1.28 -9.06
CA ALA A 249 -14.98 2.43 -8.58
C ALA A 249 -15.79 3.26 -7.56
N SER A 250 -17.13 3.26 -7.68
CA SER A 250 -18.03 3.91 -6.73
C SER A 250 -17.95 3.31 -5.33
N TYR A 251 -17.74 1.99 -5.21
CA TYR A 251 -17.50 1.34 -3.93
C TYR A 251 -16.22 1.85 -3.27
N ASP A 252 -15.13 1.95 -4.02
CA ASP A 252 -13.86 2.47 -3.50
C ASP A 252 -14.03 3.91 -3.00
N GLY A 253 -14.64 4.79 -3.78
CA GLY A 253 -14.88 6.18 -3.38
C GLY A 253 -15.78 6.31 -2.15
N LEU A 254 -16.89 5.55 -2.08
CA LEU A 254 -17.87 5.69 -1.00
C LEU A 254 -17.48 4.92 0.26
N ILE A 255 -17.04 3.68 0.12
CA ILE A 255 -16.83 2.81 1.28
C ILE A 255 -15.38 2.87 1.77
N ARG A 256 -14.42 2.80 0.87
CA ARG A 256 -13.02 2.80 1.24
C ARG A 256 -12.51 4.20 1.60
N GLU A 257 -12.71 5.18 0.72
CA GLU A 257 -12.15 6.52 0.92
C GLU A 257 -13.02 7.35 1.86
N MET A 258 -14.27 7.61 1.51
CA MET A 258 -15.13 8.52 2.29
C MET A 258 -15.49 7.91 3.64
N LEU A 259 -16.04 6.69 3.68
CA LEU A 259 -16.54 6.11 4.93
C LEU A 259 -15.41 5.55 5.80
N ALA A 260 -14.56 4.66 5.27
CA ALA A 260 -13.58 3.94 6.08
C ALA A 260 -12.33 4.76 6.40
N GLN A 261 -11.85 5.60 5.50
CA GLN A 261 -10.64 6.41 5.70
C GLN A 261 -10.95 7.85 6.11
N GLY A 262 -12.14 8.36 5.81
CA GLY A 262 -12.58 9.70 6.21
C GLY A 262 -13.33 9.69 7.54
N GLU A 263 -14.55 9.17 7.56
CA GLU A 263 -15.47 9.35 8.69
C GLU A 263 -15.22 8.38 9.86
N LEU A 264 -15.12 7.09 9.59
CA LEU A 264 -15.07 6.07 10.66
C LEU A 264 -13.70 5.96 11.33
N VAL A 265 -12.64 6.43 10.70
CA VAL A 265 -11.29 6.36 11.25
C VAL A 265 -11.09 7.29 12.45
N GLY A 266 -11.81 8.41 12.50
CA GLY A 266 -11.76 9.38 13.62
C GLY A 266 -12.45 8.92 14.91
N ARG A 267 -13.11 7.75 14.90
CA ARG A 267 -13.81 7.25 16.09
C ARG A 267 -12.84 6.67 17.11
N VAL A 268 -13.10 6.97 18.39
CA VAL A 268 -12.42 6.29 19.50
C VAL A 268 -13.00 4.87 19.62
N SER A 269 -12.23 3.88 19.21
CA SER A 269 -12.67 2.47 19.16
C SER A 269 -11.56 1.52 19.55
N GLN A 270 -11.93 0.31 19.98
CA GLN A 270 -10.97 -0.73 20.32
C GLN A 270 -10.18 -1.15 19.07
N PRO A 271 -8.83 -1.15 19.13
CA PRO A 271 -8.01 -1.56 18.00
C PRO A 271 -8.14 -3.05 17.69
N VAL A 272 -8.02 -3.41 16.42
CA VAL A 272 -7.88 -4.82 16.05
C VAL A 272 -6.47 -5.28 16.40
N ARG A 273 -6.38 -6.38 17.17
CA ARG A 273 -5.11 -6.98 17.61
C ARG A 273 -4.97 -8.40 17.09
N MET A 274 -3.74 -8.88 16.99
CA MET A 274 -3.48 -10.29 16.78
C MET A 274 -3.92 -11.09 18.02
N PRO A 275 -4.64 -12.21 17.86
CA PRO A 275 -5.06 -13.00 19.00
C PRO A 275 -3.86 -13.73 19.63
N PRO A 276 -3.78 -13.83 20.98
CA PRO A 276 -2.66 -14.46 21.68
C PRO A 276 -2.32 -15.88 21.21
N ARG A 277 -3.31 -16.64 20.79
CA ARG A 277 -3.13 -18.01 20.26
C ARG A 277 -2.27 -18.09 18.98
N LEU A 278 -2.00 -16.97 18.32
CA LEU A 278 -1.12 -16.91 17.15
C LEU A 278 0.28 -16.38 17.47
N GLN A 279 0.56 -16.06 18.72
CA GLN A 279 1.85 -15.49 19.13
C GLN A 279 3.01 -16.42 18.75
N SER A 280 2.97 -17.68 19.18
CA SER A 280 4.03 -18.64 18.88
C SER A 280 4.19 -18.93 17.39
N TRP A 281 3.09 -18.91 16.63
CA TRP A 281 3.18 -19.03 15.17
C TRP A 281 3.87 -17.81 14.56
N ALA A 282 3.53 -16.60 15.00
CA ALA A 282 4.14 -15.37 14.47
C ALA A 282 5.62 -15.27 14.87
N GLU A 283 5.98 -15.73 16.06
CA GLU A 283 7.39 -15.84 16.50
C GLU A 283 8.17 -16.83 15.62
N ALA A 284 7.64 -18.01 15.36
CA ALA A 284 8.27 -19.00 14.50
C ALA A 284 8.46 -18.52 13.07
N GLU A 285 7.45 -17.83 12.50
CA GLU A 285 7.58 -17.21 11.17
C GLU A 285 8.64 -16.11 11.17
N THR A 286 8.68 -15.29 12.22
CA THR A 286 9.70 -14.25 12.33
C THR A 286 11.11 -14.84 12.42
N GLU A 287 11.32 -15.88 13.22
CA GLU A 287 12.64 -16.54 13.29
C GLU A 287 13.04 -17.13 11.93
N ARG A 288 12.11 -17.70 11.16
CA ARG A 288 12.37 -18.16 9.80
C ARG A 288 12.84 -17.00 8.90
N TRP A 289 12.19 -15.81 9.01
CA TRP A 289 12.62 -14.63 8.27
C TRP A 289 13.99 -14.13 8.70
N LEU A 290 14.24 -14.04 10.00
CA LEU A 290 15.53 -13.58 10.55
C LEU A 290 16.68 -14.49 10.15
N THR A 291 16.47 -15.81 10.17
CA THR A 291 17.46 -16.80 9.72
C THR A 291 17.76 -16.58 8.24
N TRP A 292 16.73 -16.52 7.40
CA TRP A 292 16.90 -16.28 5.97
C TRP A 292 17.64 -14.96 5.67
N ILE A 293 17.29 -13.87 6.37
CA ILE A 293 17.94 -12.56 6.19
C ILE A 293 19.44 -12.67 6.50
N ARG A 294 19.82 -13.32 7.62
CA ARG A 294 21.21 -13.48 8.02
C ARG A 294 22.01 -14.32 7.03
N ASP A 295 21.38 -15.34 6.46
CA ASP A 295 22.03 -16.30 5.56
C ASP A 295 22.09 -15.79 4.11
N SER A 296 21.21 -14.90 3.70
CA SER A 296 21.06 -14.45 2.31
C SER A 296 22.05 -13.37 1.88
N GLY A 297 22.68 -12.66 2.82
CA GLY A 297 23.60 -11.55 2.54
C GLY A 297 22.92 -10.28 2.02
N VAL A 298 21.57 -10.18 2.13
CA VAL A 298 20.83 -8.98 1.75
C VAL A 298 21.16 -7.80 2.67
N ASP A 299 21.07 -6.59 2.12
CA ASP A 299 21.26 -5.36 2.89
C ASP A 299 20.06 -5.11 3.81
N VAL A 300 20.34 -4.78 5.08
CA VAL A 300 19.29 -4.52 6.09
C VAL A 300 19.42 -3.10 6.62
N VAL A 301 18.37 -2.31 6.43
CA VAL A 301 18.28 -0.96 6.97
C VAL A 301 17.24 -0.90 8.08
N GLY A 302 17.71 -0.61 9.27
CA GLY A 302 16.96 -0.61 10.52
C GLY A 302 17.38 -1.75 11.45
N ASP A 303 16.52 -2.06 12.42
CA ASP A 303 16.79 -3.08 13.43
C ASP A 303 15.95 -4.34 13.15
N LEU A 304 16.57 -5.50 13.10
CA LEU A 304 15.88 -6.79 12.93
C LEU A 304 14.94 -7.11 14.11
N GLU A 305 15.21 -6.58 15.30
CA GLU A 305 14.33 -6.71 16.46
C GLU A 305 12.96 -6.03 16.24
N ASP A 306 12.87 -5.03 15.33
CA ASP A 306 11.60 -4.42 14.92
C ASP A 306 10.60 -5.44 14.30
N LEU A 307 11.11 -6.58 13.82
CA LEU A 307 10.30 -7.63 13.22
C LEU A 307 9.71 -8.60 14.25
N ARG A 308 10.18 -8.57 15.49
CA ARG A 308 9.66 -9.46 16.55
C ARG A 308 8.24 -9.08 16.94
N PRO A 309 7.29 -10.03 16.86
CA PRO A 309 5.91 -9.77 17.22
C PRO A 309 5.76 -9.60 18.73
N LEU A 310 5.49 -8.39 19.17
CA LEU A 310 5.24 -8.12 20.59
C LEU A 310 3.88 -8.71 21.00
N PRO A 311 3.80 -9.35 22.17
CA PRO A 311 2.56 -9.78 22.76
C PRO A 311 1.67 -8.58 23.12
N LEU A 312 0.44 -8.83 23.54
CA LEU A 312 -0.41 -7.79 24.12
C LEU A 312 0.27 -7.20 25.35
N ALA A 313 0.20 -5.88 25.50
CA ALA A 313 0.73 -5.23 26.68
C ALA A 313 0.02 -5.71 27.95
N GLU A 314 0.71 -5.62 29.09
CA GLU A 314 0.13 -5.96 30.39
C GLU A 314 -1.18 -5.18 30.62
N GLY A 315 -2.23 -5.88 31.03
CA GLY A 315 -3.57 -5.31 31.21
C GLY A 315 -4.36 -5.12 29.90
N GLU A 316 -3.76 -5.24 28.74
CA GLU A 316 -4.47 -5.15 27.45
C GLU A 316 -5.23 -6.46 27.18
N ARG A 317 -6.53 -6.35 26.85
CA ARG A 317 -7.36 -7.52 26.54
C ARG A 317 -7.59 -7.67 25.04
N PHE A 318 -7.49 -8.89 24.56
CA PHE A 318 -7.89 -9.21 23.20
C PHE A 318 -9.40 -9.09 23.04
N VAL A 319 -9.84 -8.17 22.18
CA VAL A 319 -11.24 -8.05 21.76
C VAL A 319 -11.43 -8.77 20.43
N ASN A 320 -12.28 -9.80 20.42
CA ASN A 320 -12.55 -10.57 19.22
C ASN A 320 -13.38 -9.75 18.22
N PRO A 321 -12.81 -9.37 17.06
CA PRO A 321 -13.53 -8.57 16.07
C PRO A 321 -14.77 -9.25 15.50
N ASP A 322 -14.85 -10.58 15.59
CA ASP A 322 -15.99 -11.34 15.09
C ASP A 322 -17.17 -11.39 16.10
N LYS A 323 -16.96 -10.91 17.35
CA LYS A 323 -17.95 -10.94 18.46
C LYS A 323 -18.30 -9.53 18.99
N VAL A 324 -18.32 -8.52 18.12
CA VAL A 324 -18.74 -7.15 18.50
C VAL A 324 -20.21 -7.11 18.86
N SER A 325 -20.56 -6.41 19.94
CA SER A 325 -21.97 -6.30 20.40
C SER A 325 -22.84 -5.57 19.39
N THR A 326 -24.12 -5.94 19.31
CA THR A 326 -25.09 -5.29 18.41
C THR A 326 -25.22 -3.80 18.70
N LYS A 327 -25.15 -3.40 19.98
CA LYS A 327 -25.21 -1.98 20.38
C LYS A 327 -24.04 -1.16 19.79
N GLN A 328 -22.80 -1.70 19.83
CA GLN A 328 -21.65 -1.03 19.22
C GLN A 328 -21.78 -0.97 17.71
N GLN A 329 -22.22 -2.05 17.07
CA GLN A 329 -22.44 -2.07 15.63
C GLN A 329 -23.52 -1.09 15.19
N LEU A 330 -24.62 -0.95 15.95
CA LEU A 330 -25.69 -0.02 15.66
C LEU A 330 -25.20 1.45 15.70
N ARG A 331 -24.41 1.80 16.73
CA ARG A 331 -23.81 3.16 16.81
C ARG A 331 -22.97 3.47 15.59
N VAL A 332 -22.07 2.57 15.21
CA VAL A 332 -21.23 2.75 14.01
C VAL A 332 -22.08 2.83 12.73
N ALA A 333 -23.11 1.99 12.63
CA ALA A 333 -24.01 2.01 11.48
C ALA A 333 -24.79 3.32 11.36
N MET A 334 -25.21 3.92 12.48
CA MET A 334 -25.90 5.23 12.49
C MET A 334 -24.96 6.37 12.06
N ASP A 335 -23.70 6.35 12.53
CA ASP A 335 -22.71 7.34 12.08
C ASP A 335 -22.38 7.17 10.60
N ALA A 336 -22.22 5.92 10.14
CA ALA A 336 -22.03 5.63 8.73
C ALA A 336 -23.20 6.09 7.86
N LEU A 337 -24.44 5.84 8.29
CA LEU A 337 -25.65 6.30 7.60
C LEU A 337 -25.72 7.82 7.56
N SER A 338 -25.42 8.51 8.67
CA SER A 338 -25.36 9.96 8.72
C SER A 338 -24.33 10.53 7.75
N ALA A 339 -23.13 9.93 7.67
CA ALA A 339 -22.08 10.32 6.72
C ALA A 339 -22.54 10.12 5.27
N MET A 340 -23.12 8.96 4.97
CA MET A 340 -23.66 8.66 3.63
C MET A 340 -24.79 9.62 3.23
N THR A 341 -25.67 9.98 4.15
CA THR A 341 -26.76 10.95 3.92
C THR A 341 -26.20 12.34 3.63
N ARG A 342 -25.21 12.80 4.40
CA ARG A 342 -24.52 14.07 4.13
C ARG A 342 -23.87 14.09 2.76
N GLU A 343 -23.21 13.01 2.39
CA GLU A 343 -22.57 12.87 1.07
C GLU A 343 -23.62 12.86 -0.06
N ALA A 344 -24.72 12.14 0.11
CA ALA A 344 -25.81 12.12 -0.86
C ALA A 344 -26.43 13.52 -1.04
N ALA A 345 -26.65 14.26 0.07
CA ALA A 345 -27.18 15.63 0.02
C ALA A 345 -26.24 16.65 -0.63
N ARG A 346 -24.92 16.40 -0.60
CA ARG A 346 -23.92 17.25 -1.27
C ARG A 346 -23.84 17.00 -2.77
N ARG A 347 -24.28 15.85 -3.24
CA ARG A 347 -24.23 15.51 -4.67
C ARG A 347 -25.26 16.33 -5.41
N PRO A 348 -24.87 17.09 -6.44
CA PRO A 348 -25.83 17.85 -7.22
C PRO A 348 -26.76 16.88 -7.93
N ASP A 349 -28.06 17.25 -7.93
CA ASP A 349 -29.11 16.54 -8.66
C ASP A 349 -28.71 16.34 -10.14
N PRO A 350 -28.70 15.13 -10.66
CA PRO A 350 -28.38 14.85 -12.06
C PRO A 350 -29.23 15.69 -13.04
N ASP A 351 -30.52 15.92 -12.73
CA ASP A 351 -31.43 16.70 -13.57
C ASP A 351 -31.03 18.18 -13.58
N GLN A 352 -30.60 18.72 -12.44
CA GLN A 352 -30.08 20.09 -12.37
C GLN A 352 -28.74 20.25 -13.09
N GLN A 353 -27.88 19.22 -13.10
CA GLN A 353 -26.66 19.25 -13.89
C GLN A 353 -26.94 19.26 -15.38
N LEU A 354 -27.94 18.49 -15.83
CA LEU A 354 -28.35 18.46 -17.25
C LEU A 354 -28.87 19.83 -17.67
N ILE A 355 -29.76 20.43 -16.87
CA ILE A 355 -30.34 21.77 -17.10
C ILE A 355 -29.21 22.82 -17.16
N ARG A 356 -28.24 22.78 -16.24
CA ARG A 356 -27.09 23.71 -16.27
C ARG A 356 -26.24 23.53 -17.51
N ARG A 357 -25.95 22.28 -17.93
CA ARG A 357 -25.19 21.98 -19.16
C ARG A 357 -25.92 22.49 -20.39
N VAL A 358 -27.22 22.23 -20.52
CA VAL A 358 -28.05 22.71 -21.63
C VAL A 358 -28.08 24.23 -21.66
N ARG A 359 -28.28 24.91 -20.51
CA ARG A 359 -28.26 26.39 -20.43
C ARG A 359 -26.91 26.99 -20.82
N THR A 360 -25.78 26.34 -20.37
CA THR A 360 -24.43 26.81 -20.71
C THR A 360 -24.15 26.65 -22.20
N GLN A 361 -24.60 25.54 -22.78
CA GLN A 361 -24.43 25.27 -24.22
C GLN A 361 -25.34 26.21 -25.09
N ALA A 362 -26.55 26.45 -24.65
CA ALA A 362 -27.44 27.43 -25.31
C ALA A 362 -26.91 28.86 -25.23
N LYS A 363 -26.23 29.22 -24.14
CA LYS A 363 -25.58 30.53 -24.01
C LYS A 363 -24.39 30.70 -24.97
N ARG A 364 -23.56 29.65 -25.10
CA ARG A 364 -22.40 29.60 -26.03
C ARG A 364 -22.81 29.60 -27.51
N LEU A 365 -24.03 29.19 -27.83
CA LEU A 365 -24.56 29.22 -29.20
C LEU A 365 -25.24 30.58 -29.53
N ARG A 366 -25.42 31.46 -28.55
CA ARG A 366 -26.00 32.81 -28.72
C ARG A 366 -24.94 33.92 -28.68
N GLU A 367 -23.71 33.60 -28.24
CA GLU A 367 -22.49 34.40 -28.35
C GLU A 367 -21.71 34.02 -29.60
#